data_68166546ee051913c94813ce11514c33
#
_entry.id   68166546ee051913c94813ce11514c33
#
_cell.length_a   1.000
_cell.length_b   1.000
_cell.length_c   1.000
_cell.angle_alpha   90.00
_cell.angle_beta   90.00
_cell.angle_gamma   90.00
#
_symmetry.space_group_name_H-M   'P 1'
#
loop_
_entity.id
_entity.type
_entity.pdbx_description
1 polymer ?
#
loop_
_entity_poly.entity_id
_entity_poly.type
_entity_poly.pdbx_seq_one_letter_code
_entity_poly.pdbx_strand_id
1 'polypeptide(L)'
;MNTRTMLLSLALTLMALPLASAASPGTFEGSGDTMSALQRGTYMSFVGIGLAFVATAFFLFMERNDVHRDLRPALGVGVMIVGIAGFQYNLMAESYLFDGSIPTDFRYADWFSTVPLMALCFPLVAGRKAYTSKRLFDLPGMSVPGLIMIGAFFMIASGYLGQVELDAAIKAGTDPASIHWYWFAQGMLGYLGVIVIAGTPFTGAYGLDDTKVTDPSLRTALSRMRKLILVGWLIYPVGYVLGAMGSGVEEMVLAYNLADLVNKVGFVIIVWHGVRNAESSRALAHDMEAGFHTLAHAEDKQDDAPSDDLLAIAAMSRGETVEEPEDDL
;
A
#
# COMPACT_ATOMS: atom_id res chain seq x y z
N MET A 1 1.20 18.95 22.41
CA MET A 1 0.20 18.03 21.84
C MET A 1 0.95 16.74 21.51
N ASN A 2 0.55 15.62 22.09
CA ASN A 2 1.20 14.33 21.91
C ASN A 2 1.10 13.90 20.43
N THR A 3 2.14 13.25 19.88
CA THR A 3 2.19 12.77 18.48
C THR A 3 0.94 11.95 18.11
N ARG A 4 0.43 11.13 19.05
CA ARG A 4 -0.83 10.37 18.88
C ARG A 4 -2.04 11.28 18.67
N THR A 5 -2.15 12.36 19.45
CA THR A 5 -3.26 13.33 19.33
C THR A 5 -3.19 14.11 18.03
N MET A 6 -1.99 14.48 17.59
CA MET A 6 -1.77 15.16 16.31
C MET A 6 -2.15 14.27 15.12
N LEU A 7 -1.76 12.99 15.16
CA LEU A 7 -2.08 12.01 14.12
C LEU A 7 -3.58 11.68 14.09
N LEU A 8 -4.22 11.54 15.25
CA LEU A 8 -5.66 11.35 15.35
C LEU A 8 -6.41 12.54 14.75
N SER A 9 -5.98 13.76 15.08
CA SER A 9 -6.55 14.98 14.53
C SER A 9 -6.38 15.06 13.01
N LEU A 10 -5.19 14.72 12.50
CA LEU A 10 -4.92 14.68 11.05
C LEU A 10 -5.77 13.61 10.35
N ALA A 11 -5.87 12.40 10.91
CA ALA A 11 -6.71 11.33 10.36
C ALA A 11 -8.18 11.72 10.35
N LEU A 12 -8.70 12.33 11.44
CA LEU A 12 -10.08 12.84 11.51
C LEU A 12 -10.32 13.94 10.47
N THR A 13 -9.36 14.84 10.27
CA THR A 13 -9.45 15.90 9.25
C THR A 13 -9.49 15.30 7.84
N LEU A 14 -8.60 14.35 7.55
CA LEU A 14 -8.57 13.65 6.25
C LEU A 14 -9.84 12.82 6.00
N MET A 15 -10.45 12.26 7.05
CA MET A 15 -11.74 11.56 6.96
C MET A 15 -12.91 12.51 6.76
N ALA A 16 -12.84 13.73 7.28
CA ALA A 16 -13.91 14.72 7.18
C ALA A 16 -13.98 15.40 5.80
N LEU A 17 -12.84 15.49 5.06
CA LEU A 17 -12.77 16.11 3.74
C LEU A 17 -13.79 15.52 2.75
N PRO A 18 -13.81 14.17 2.52
CA PRO A 18 -14.77 13.58 1.59
C PRO A 18 -16.23 13.63 2.09
N LEU A 19 -16.47 13.73 3.41
CA LEU A 19 -17.81 13.88 3.97
C LEU A 19 -18.39 15.27 3.74
N ALA A 20 -17.53 16.29 3.67
CA ALA A 20 -17.97 17.65 3.37
C ALA A 20 -18.43 17.80 1.92
N SER A 21 -17.78 17.09 0.97
CA SER A 21 -18.19 17.07 -0.44
C SER A 21 -19.38 16.13 -0.73
N ALA A 22 -19.68 15.18 0.17
CA ALA A 22 -20.80 14.25 0.03
C ALA A 22 -22.21 14.87 0.27
N ALA A 23 -22.29 16.18 0.51
CA ALA A 23 -23.53 16.83 0.96
C ALA A 23 -24.67 16.87 -0.08
N SER A 24 -24.42 16.59 -1.36
CA SER A 24 -25.48 16.54 -2.39
C SER A 24 -25.16 15.58 -3.55
N PRO A 25 -25.15 14.26 -3.35
CA PRO A 25 -24.78 13.31 -4.39
C PRO A 25 -25.89 13.08 -5.45
N GLY A 26 -26.74 14.05 -5.69
CA GLY A 26 -27.86 13.93 -6.64
C GLY A 26 -27.60 14.54 -8.00
N THR A 27 -26.66 15.49 -8.09
CA THR A 27 -26.34 16.26 -9.29
C THR A 27 -24.83 16.50 -9.40
N PHE A 28 -24.33 16.68 -10.63
CA PHE A 28 -22.98 17.14 -10.86
C PHE A 28 -22.86 18.64 -10.60
N GLU A 29 -21.83 19.06 -9.87
CA GLU A 29 -21.68 20.46 -9.44
C GLU A 29 -21.40 21.40 -10.62
N GLY A 30 -20.70 20.95 -11.65
CA GLY A 30 -20.33 21.76 -12.80
C GLY A 30 -21.45 21.98 -13.82
N SER A 31 -22.30 20.96 -14.06
CA SER A 31 -23.38 21.02 -15.04
C SER A 31 -24.77 21.16 -14.43
N GLY A 32 -24.94 20.75 -13.19
CA GLY A 32 -26.26 20.63 -12.54
C GLY A 32 -27.08 19.44 -13.01
N ASP A 33 -26.52 18.56 -13.87
CA ASP A 33 -27.21 17.39 -14.38
C ASP A 33 -27.43 16.34 -13.30
N THR A 34 -28.59 15.67 -13.35
CA THR A 34 -28.92 14.63 -12.38
C THR A 34 -28.10 13.36 -12.61
N MET A 35 -27.45 12.88 -11.56
CA MET A 35 -26.72 11.61 -11.59
C MET A 35 -27.65 10.41 -11.73
N SER A 36 -27.35 9.48 -12.60
CA SER A 36 -27.95 8.14 -12.62
C SER A 36 -27.62 7.37 -11.33
N ALA A 37 -28.33 6.26 -11.09
CA ALA A 37 -28.03 5.39 -9.94
C ALA A 37 -26.61 4.82 -9.98
N LEU A 38 -26.11 4.46 -11.17
CA LEU A 38 -24.76 3.94 -11.37
C LEU A 38 -23.70 5.01 -11.08
N GLN A 39 -23.85 6.22 -11.65
CA GLN A 39 -22.95 7.36 -11.41
C GLN A 39 -22.88 7.74 -9.93
N ARG A 40 -24.02 7.71 -9.24
CA ARG A 40 -24.07 7.93 -7.79
C ARG A 40 -23.30 6.83 -7.03
N GLY A 41 -23.47 5.57 -7.46
CA GLY A 41 -22.71 4.43 -6.91
C GLY A 41 -21.21 4.59 -7.14
N THR A 42 -20.79 5.03 -8.33
CA THR A 42 -19.39 5.32 -8.67
C THR A 42 -18.81 6.42 -7.79
N TYR A 43 -19.51 7.54 -7.63
CA TYR A 43 -19.11 8.62 -6.72
C TYR A 43 -18.94 8.11 -5.28
N MET A 44 -19.94 7.40 -4.76
CA MET A 44 -19.90 6.85 -3.40
C MET A 44 -18.78 5.83 -3.22
N SER A 45 -18.39 5.11 -4.28
CA SER A 45 -17.24 4.20 -4.23
C SER A 45 -15.91 4.95 -4.06
N PHE A 46 -15.72 6.11 -4.72
CA PHE A 46 -14.54 6.95 -4.48
C PHE A 46 -14.46 7.39 -3.03
N VAL A 47 -15.56 7.91 -2.47
CA VAL A 47 -15.62 8.38 -1.09
C VAL A 47 -15.37 7.25 -0.09
N GLY A 48 -16.12 6.15 -0.20
CA GLY A 48 -16.06 5.03 0.75
C GLY A 48 -14.71 4.32 0.74
N ILE A 49 -14.14 4.12 -0.45
CA ILE A 49 -12.82 3.46 -0.61
C ILE A 49 -11.70 4.40 -0.14
N GLY A 50 -11.79 5.70 -0.43
CA GLY A 50 -10.88 6.70 0.11
C GLY A 50 -10.83 6.68 1.64
N LEU A 51 -11.99 6.62 2.30
CA LEU A 51 -12.08 6.45 3.76
C LEU A 51 -11.46 5.14 4.24
N ALA A 52 -11.70 4.03 3.54
CA ALA A 52 -11.10 2.74 3.89
C ALA A 52 -9.57 2.77 3.80
N PHE A 53 -9.00 3.47 2.81
CA PHE A 53 -7.57 3.66 2.69
C PHE A 53 -6.99 4.46 3.84
N VAL A 54 -7.62 5.59 4.22
CA VAL A 54 -7.19 6.43 5.35
C VAL A 54 -7.27 5.66 6.66
N ALA A 55 -8.35 4.93 6.89
CA ALA A 55 -8.51 4.08 8.08
C ALA A 55 -7.42 2.99 8.16
N THR A 56 -7.12 2.35 7.01
CA THR A 56 -6.06 1.34 6.92
C THR A 56 -4.68 1.94 7.15
N ALA A 57 -4.40 3.14 6.63
CA ALA A 57 -3.14 3.84 6.87
C ALA A 57 -2.93 4.11 8.37
N PHE A 58 -3.97 4.58 9.04
CA PHE A 58 -3.94 4.84 10.48
C PHE A 58 -3.73 3.54 11.27
N PHE A 59 -4.46 2.48 10.95
CA PHE A 59 -4.28 1.17 11.57
C PHE A 59 -2.83 0.67 11.44
N LEU A 60 -2.27 0.64 10.24
CA LEU A 60 -0.90 0.17 10.01
C LEU A 60 0.14 1.05 10.72
N PHE A 61 -0.11 2.36 10.80
CA PHE A 61 0.77 3.27 11.51
C PHE A 61 0.81 2.96 13.01
N MET A 62 -0.33 2.64 13.61
CA MET A 62 -0.43 2.24 15.03
C MET A 62 0.28 0.90 15.28
N GLU A 63 0.08 -0.08 14.41
CA GLU A 63 0.66 -1.42 14.51
C GLU A 63 2.17 -1.48 14.25
N ARG A 64 2.73 -0.42 13.64
CA ARG A 64 4.14 -0.39 13.24
C ARG A 64 5.11 -0.57 14.42
N ASN A 65 4.76 -0.10 15.60
CA ASN A 65 5.61 -0.17 16.78
C ASN A 65 5.66 -1.59 17.39
N ASP A 66 4.64 -2.40 17.14
CA ASP A 66 4.51 -3.76 17.65
C ASP A 66 5.19 -4.80 16.75
N VAL A 67 5.94 -4.35 15.75
CA VAL A 67 6.66 -5.18 14.79
C VAL A 67 8.17 -4.98 14.98
N HIS A 68 8.93 -6.08 14.85
CA HIS A 68 10.39 -6.03 14.96
C HIS A 68 10.98 -4.97 14.00
N ARG A 69 11.99 -4.23 14.50
CA ARG A 69 12.55 -3.04 13.80
C ARG A 69 12.92 -3.28 12.34
N ASP A 70 13.44 -4.48 12.02
CA ASP A 70 13.90 -4.83 10.66
C ASP A 70 12.73 -5.04 9.68
N LEU A 71 11.51 -5.28 10.18
CA LEU A 71 10.28 -5.45 9.40
C LEU A 71 9.42 -4.18 9.34
N ARG A 72 9.70 -3.19 10.21
CA ARG A 72 8.98 -1.89 10.21
C ARG A 72 8.98 -1.17 8.87
N PRO A 73 10.06 -1.20 8.05
CA PRO A 73 10.03 -0.57 6.74
C PRO A 73 8.92 -1.11 5.83
N ALA A 74 8.60 -2.42 5.89
CA ALA A 74 7.50 -2.99 5.10
C ALA A 74 6.15 -2.39 5.48
N LEU A 75 5.87 -2.21 6.80
CA LEU A 75 4.66 -1.53 7.26
C LEU A 75 4.67 -0.03 6.93
N GLY A 76 5.83 0.64 7.05
CA GLY A 76 5.97 2.04 6.67
C GLY A 76 5.60 2.27 5.20
N VAL A 77 6.07 1.39 4.31
CA VAL A 77 5.68 1.41 2.89
C VAL A 77 4.18 1.11 2.74
N GLY A 78 3.63 0.17 3.50
CA GLY A 78 2.19 -0.09 3.53
C GLY A 78 1.36 1.14 3.89
N VAL A 79 1.77 1.90 4.91
CA VAL A 79 1.14 3.19 5.28
C VAL A 79 1.19 4.18 4.12
N MET A 80 2.33 4.29 3.42
CA MET A 80 2.48 5.18 2.26
C MET A 80 1.54 4.77 1.12
N ILE A 81 1.43 3.47 0.79
CA ILE A 81 0.57 2.96 -0.28
C ILE A 81 -0.88 3.41 -0.06
N VAL A 82 -1.46 3.08 1.09
CA VAL A 82 -2.87 3.40 1.35
C VAL A 82 -3.08 4.88 1.72
N GLY A 83 -2.08 5.56 2.27
CA GLY A 83 -2.14 7.00 2.54
C GLY A 83 -2.19 7.84 1.26
N ILE A 84 -1.33 7.53 0.28
CA ILE A 84 -1.32 8.18 -1.04
C ILE A 84 -2.64 7.87 -1.77
N ALA A 85 -3.06 6.60 -1.78
CA ALA A 85 -4.31 6.20 -2.41
C ALA A 85 -5.53 6.92 -1.80
N GLY A 86 -5.60 7.05 -0.47
CA GLY A 86 -6.68 7.76 0.21
C GLY A 86 -6.76 9.23 -0.20
N PHE A 87 -5.62 9.91 -0.32
CA PHE A 87 -5.55 11.29 -0.80
C PHE A 87 -6.02 11.41 -2.27
N GLN A 88 -5.51 10.54 -3.15
CA GLN A 88 -5.87 10.56 -4.58
C GLN A 88 -7.34 10.23 -4.81
N TYR A 89 -7.91 9.31 -4.03
CA TYR A 89 -9.33 8.97 -4.11
C TYR A 89 -10.24 10.15 -3.75
N ASN A 90 -9.79 11.03 -2.84
CA ASN A 90 -10.50 12.27 -2.55
C ASN A 90 -10.49 13.23 -3.76
N LEU A 91 -9.33 13.40 -4.41
CA LEU A 91 -9.23 14.21 -5.64
C LEU A 91 -10.05 13.62 -6.78
N MET A 92 -10.07 12.29 -6.92
CA MET A 92 -10.90 11.62 -7.91
C MET A 92 -12.39 11.80 -7.64
N ALA A 93 -12.81 11.77 -6.36
CA ALA A 93 -14.20 12.04 -5.96
C ALA A 93 -14.63 13.46 -6.34
N GLU A 94 -13.79 14.47 -6.05
CA GLU A 94 -14.05 15.87 -6.40
C GLU A 94 -14.13 16.08 -7.93
N SER A 95 -13.15 15.55 -8.67
CA SER A 95 -13.16 15.64 -10.14
C SER A 95 -14.40 14.99 -10.75
N TYR A 96 -14.76 13.81 -10.28
CA TYR A 96 -15.95 13.10 -10.76
C TYR A 96 -17.25 13.81 -10.38
N LEU A 97 -17.35 14.37 -9.17
CA LEU A 97 -18.51 15.11 -8.71
C LEU A 97 -18.75 16.39 -9.55
N PHE A 98 -17.69 17.01 -10.05
CA PHE A 98 -17.78 18.25 -10.79
C PHE A 98 -18.53 18.06 -12.12
N ASP A 99 -18.11 17.12 -12.97
CA ASP A 99 -18.63 16.97 -14.32
C ASP A 99 -18.86 15.51 -14.78
N GLY A 100 -18.64 14.55 -13.89
CA GLY A 100 -18.75 13.11 -14.21
C GLY A 100 -17.63 12.58 -15.09
N SER A 101 -16.54 13.34 -15.26
CA SER A 101 -15.41 12.90 -16.06
C SER A 101 -14.63 11.78 -15.35
N ILE A 102 -14.08 10.87 -16.16
CA ILE A 102 -13.22 9.81 -15.62
C ILE A 102 -11.91 10.44 -15.14
N PRO A 103 -11.55 10.29 -13.84
CA PRO A 103 -10.34 10.91 -13.30
C PRO A 103 -9.07 10.10 -13.63
N THR A 104 -8.81 9.84 -14.92
CA THR A 104 -7.69 9.01 -15.40
C THR A 104 -6.35 9.50 -14.90
N ASP A 105 -6.08 10.81 -14.99
CA ASP A 105 -4.80 11.38 -14.57
C ASP A 105 -4.53 11.21 -13.08
N PHE A 106 -5.53 11.44 -12.22
CA PHE A 106 -5.41 11.23 -10.78
C PHE A 106 -5.22 9.75 -10.44
N ARG A 107 -5.90 8.85 -11.13
CA ARG A 107 -5.75 7.40 -10.95
C ARG A 107 -4.34 6.93 -11.29
N TYR A 108 -3.80 7.39 -12.42
CA TYR A 108 -2.43 7.04 -12.79
C TYR A 108 -1.38 7.73 -11.90
N ALA A 109 -1.62 8.95 -11.42
CA ALA A 109 -0.76 9.60 -10.43
C ALA A 109 -0.68 8.79 -9.12
N ASP A 110 -1.81 8.21 -8.67
CA ASP A 110 -1.84 7.23 -7.58
C ASP A 110 -0.99 6.00 -7.93
N TRP A 111 -1.26 5.34 -9.05
CA TRP A 111 -0.58 4.10 -9.44
C TRP A 111 0.92 4.28 -9.69
N PHE A 112 1.36 5.40 -10.24
CA PHE A 112 2.79 5.73 -10.39
C PHE A 112 3.54 5.71 -9.05
N SER A 113 2.88 6.09 -7.98
CA SER A 113 3.46 6.10 -6.64
C SER A 113 3.25 4.77 -5.93
N THR A 114 2.02 4.24 -5.91
CA THR A 114 1.63 3.13 -5.04
C THR A 114 2.06 1.76 -5.59
N VAL A 115 2.04 1.55 -6.91
CA VAL A 115 2.37 0.25 -7.51
C VAL A 115 3.86 -0.10 -7.37
N PRO A 116 4.84 0.82 -7.60
CA PRO A 116 6.24 0.56 -7.27
C PRO A 116 6.47 0.30 -5.79
N LEU A 117 5.74 0.98 -4.89
CA LEU A 117 5.80 0.74 -3.45
C LEU A 117 5.27 -0.65 -3.09
N MET A 118 4.17 -1.11 -3.71
CA MET A 118 3.69 -2.48 -3.55
C MET A 118 4.75 -3.50 -4.01
N ALA A 119 5.39 -3.25 -5.15
CA ALA A 119 6.49 -4.08 -5.63
C ALA A 119 7.68 -4.11 -4.65
N LEU A 120 8.02 -2.97 -4.05
CA LEU A 120 9.08 -2.84 -3.04
C LEU A 120 8.80 -3.64 -1.77
N CYS A 121 7.54 -3.87 -1.39
CA CYS A 121 7.20 -4.69 -0.23
C CYS A 121 7.75 -6.13 -0.33
N PHE A 122 7.86 -6.70 -1.53
CA PHE A 122 8.39 -8.07 -1.71
C PHE A 122 9.82 -8.22 -1.17
N PRO A 123 10.81 -7.44 -1.64
CA PRO A 123 12.17 -7.54 -1.10
C PRO A 123 12.28 -7.11 0.36
N LEU A 124 11.41 -6.19 0.85
CA LEU A 124 11.40 -5.81 2.26
C LEU A 124 10.93 -6.95 3.17
N VAL A 125 9.90 -7.68 2.77
CA VAL A 125 9.38 -8.84 3.51
C VAL A 125 10.32 -10.04 3.40
N ALA A 126 10.89 -10.30 2.21
CA ALA A 126 11.78 -11.42 1.98
C ALA A 126 13.14 -11.26 2.67
N GLY A 127 13.62 -10.01 2.83
CA GLY A 127 14.94 -9.69 3.36
C GLY A 127 16.07 -9.93 2.37
N ARG A 128 17.22 -9.29 2.62
CA ARG A 128 18.38 -9.29 1.69
C ARG A 128 18.94 -10.68 1.40
N LYS A 129 18.85 -11.62 2.35
CA LYS A 129 19.34 -13.00 2.17
C LYS A 129 18.57 -13.77 1.09
N ALA A 130 17.33 -13.37 0.80
CA ALA A 130 16.49 -13.98 -0.23
C ALA A 130 16.80 -13.47 -1.65
N TYR A 131 17.70 -12.48 -1.82
CA TYR A 131 18.05 -12.00 -3.15
C TYR A 131 18.92 -13.05 -3.85
N THR A 132 18.47 -13.48 -5.03
CA THR A 132 19.22 -14.45 -5.81
C THR A 132 20.37 -13.79 -6.56
N SER A 133 21.44 -14.57 -6.84
CA SER A 133 22.48 -14.18 -7.79
C SER A 133 22.05 -14.38 -9.25
N LYS A 134 21.03 -15.21 -9.48
CA LYS A 134 20.44 -15.40 -10.81
C LYS A 134 19.52 -14.23 -11.11
N ARG A 135 19.93 -13.35 -12.00
CA ARG A 135 19.14 -12.19 -12.44
C ARG A 135 18.78 -12.38 -13.91
N LEU A 136 17.55 -12.01 -14.26
CA LEU A 136 17.10 -12.03 -15.64
C LEU A 136 17.92 -11.03 -16.48
N PHE A 137 18.31 -9.90 -15.85
CA PHE A 137 19.20 -8.89 -16.40
C PHE A 137 20.34 -8.67 -15.42
N ASP A 138 21.56 -9.01 -15.82
CA ASP A 138 22.76 -8.74 -15.03
C ASP A 138 23.23 -7.30 -15.29
N LEU A 139 22.40 -6.34 -14.86
CA LEU A 139 22.70 -4.91 -14.99
C LEU A 139 23.61 -4.49 -13.84
N PRO A 140 24.83 -4.01 -14.12
CA PRO A 140 25.75 -3.57 -13.08
C PRO A 140 25.11 -2.50 -12.17
N GLY A 141 25.21 -2.71 -10.85
CA GLY A 141 24.70 -1.76 -9.85
C GLY A 141 23.20 -1.84 -9.55
N MET A 142 22.41 -2.64 -10.25
CA MET A 142 20.99 -2.79 -9.95
C MET A 142 20.72 -3.91 -8.93
N SER A 143 20.08 -3.52 -7.82
CA SER A 143 19.58 -4.45 -6.81
C SER A 143 18.18 -4.98 -7.16
N VAL A 144 17.78 -6.10 -6.53
CA VAL A 144 16.42 -6.67 -6.71
C VAL A 144 15.32 -5.63 -6.43
N PRO A 145 15.39 -4.81 -5.34
CA PRO A 145 14.42 -3.73 -5.13
C PRO A 145 14.36 -2.72 -6.28
N GLY A 146 15.49 -2.32 -6.82
CA GLY A 146 15.54 -1.38 -7.96
C GLY A 146 14.91 -1.97 -9.21
N LEU A 147 15.23 -3.22 -9.55
CA LEU A 147 14.70 -3.90 -10.74
C LEU A 147 13.18 -4.07 -10.69
N ILE A 148 12.64 -4.48 -9.53
CA ILE A 148 11.18 -4.68 -9.40
C ILE A 148 10.42 -3.36 -9.48
N MET A 149 10.98 -2.29 -8.92
CA MET A 149 10.40 -0.94 -9.03
C MET A 149 10.43 -0.42 -10.46
N ILE A 150 11.53 -0.59 -11.18
CA ILE A 150 11.65 -0.19 -12.59
C ILE A 150 10.62 -0.92 -13.45
N GLY A 151 10.45 -2.24 -13.25
CA GLY A 151 9.41 -3.00 -13.93
C GLY A 151 8.00 -2.46 -13.65
N ALA A 152 7.73 -2.10 -12.40
CA ALA A 152 6.45 -1.51 -11.99
C ALA A 152 6.24 -0.12 -12.62
N PHE A 153 7.25 0.75 -12.61
CA PHE A 153 7.17 2.06 -13.29
C PHE A 153 6.93 1.90 -14.79
N PHE A 154 7.66 1.02 -15.45
CA PHE A 154 7.50 0.77 -16.88
C PHE A 154 6.09 0.28 -17.21
N MET A 155 5.54 -0.64 -16.39
CA MET A 155 4.17 -1.13 -16.52
C MET A 155 3.16 0.02 -16.46
N ILE A 156 3.26 0.87 -15.44
CA ILE A 156 2.30 1.96 -15.23
C ILE A 156 2.45 3.05 -16.29
N ALA A 157 3.69 3.42 -16.67
CA ALA A 157 3.93 4.41 -17.71
C ALA A 157 3.31 3.98 -19.05
N SER A 158 3.55 2.73 -19.45
CA SER A 158 2.96 2.18 -20.67
C SER A 158 1.43 2.12 -20.59
N GLY A 159 0.89 1.69 -19.44
CA GLY A 159 -0.56 1.67 -19.20
C GLY A 159 -1.19 3.07 -19.32
N TYR A 160 -0.54 4.09 -18.75
CA TYR A 160 -1.00 5.49 -18.85
C TYR A 160 -1.07 5.97 -20.29
N LEU A 161 0.00 5.78 -21.05
CA LEU A 161 0.03 6.21 -22.46
C LEU A 161 -1.07 5.53 -23.29
N GLY A 162 -1.32 4.24 -23.07
CA GLY A 162 -2.42 3.53 -23.70
C GLY A 162 -3.79 4.05 -23.26
N GLN A 163 -3.97 4.35 -21.98
CA GLN A 163 -5.25 4.85 -21.46
C GLN A 163 -5.57 6.25 -21.99
N VAL A 164 -4.59 7.15 -22.06
CA VAL A 164 -4.76 8.50 -22.62
C VAL A 164 -5.19 8.42 -24.10
N GLU A 165 -4.61 7.50 -24.86
CA GLU A 165 -4.99 7.27 -26.26
C GLU A 165 -6.44 6.74 -26.36
N LEU A 166 -6.81 5.79 -25.50
CA LEU A 166 -8.18 5.25 -25.45
C LEU A 166 -9.20 6.34 -25.06
N ASP A 167 -8.92 7.13 -24.04
CA ASP A 167 -9.79 8.21 -23.59
C ASP A 167 -9.96 9.28 -24.69
N ALA A 168 -8.90 9.58 -25.43
CA ALA A 168 -8.94 10.49 -26.57
C ALA A 168 -9.83 9.94 -27.70
N ALA A 169 -9.73 8.65 -28.02
CA ALA A 169 -10.57 7.99 -29.02
C ALA A 169 -12.06 8.03 -28.63
N ILE A 170 -12.37 7.72 -27.36
CA ILE A 170 -13.74 7.78 -26.83
C ILE A 170 -14.30 9.21 -26.92
N LYS A 171 -13.53 10.22 -26.48
CA LYS A 171 -13.94 11.64 -26.54
C LYS A 171 -14.15 12.14 -27.96
N ALA A 172 -13.36 11.67 -28.93
CA ALA A 172 -13.48 12.02 -30.33
C ALA A 172 -14.63 11.27 -31.06
N GLY A 173 -15.26 10.31 -30.39
CA GLY A 173 -16.28 9.46 -31.02
C GLY A 173 -15.71 8.56 -32.13
N THR A 174 -14.39 8.30 -32.12
CA THR A 174 -13.73 7.35 -33.03
C THR A 174 -13.85 5.94 -32.47
N ASP A 175 -13.62 4.93 -33.34
CA ASP A 175 -13.63 3.54 -32.89
C ASP A 175 -12.57 3.32 -31.81
N PRO A 176 -12.94 3.00 -30.55
CA PRO A 176 -11.99 2.75 -29.49
C PRO A 176 -11.03 1.59 -29.78
N ALA A 177 -11.41 0.65 -30.62
CA ALA A 177 -10.56 -0.46 -31.06
C ALA A 177 -9.41 -0.04 -32.00
N SER A 178 -9.48 1.18 -32.58
CA SER A 178 -8.43 1.73 -33.46
C SER A 178 -7.16 2.19 -32.78
N ILE A 179 -7.09 2.11 -31.43
CA ILE A 179 -5.91 2.48 -30.63
C ILE A 179 -4.69 1.60 -30.96
N HIS A 180 -3.51 2.11 -30.65
CA HIS A 180 -2.28 1.35 -30.79
C HIS A 180 -2.09 0.38 -29.62
N TRP A 181 -2.32 -0.91 -29.84
CA TRP A 181 -2.12 -1.98 -28.85
C TRP A 181 -0.67 -2.14 -28.37
N TYR A 182 0.24 -1.35 -28.95
CA TYR A 182 1.64 -1.32 -28.54
C TYR A 182 1.81 -0.98 -27.06
N TRP A 183 1.11 0.03 -26.56
CA TRP A 183 1.21 0.43 -25.15
C TRP A 183 0.67 -0.64 -24.20
N PHE A 184 -0.41 -1.29 -24.58
CA PHE A 184 -0.94 -2.44 -23.86
C PHE A 184 0.10 -3.57 -23.76
N ALA A 185 0.73 -3.94 -24.88
CA ALA A 185 1.76 -4.97 -24.92
C ALA A 185 2.97 -4.61 -24.05
N GLN A 186 3.43 -3.35 -24.07
CA GLN A 186 4.51 -2.85 -23.22
C GLN A 186 4.13 -2.91 -21.72
N GLY A 187 2.91 -2.52 -21.37
CA GLY A 187 2.39 -2.63 -20.00
C GLY A 187 2.38 -4.07 -19.51
N MET A 188 1.94 -5.01 -20.38
CA MET A 188 1.96 -6.45 -20.06
C MET A 188 3.38 -7.00 -19.88
N LEU A 189 4.36 -6.53 -20.65
CA LEU A 189 5.77 -6.89 -20.44
C LEU A 189 6.29 -6.41 -19.09
N GLY A 190 5.94 -5.17 -18.68
CA GLY A 190 6.25 -4.64 -17.36
C GLY A 190 5.63 -5.48 -16.23
N TYR A 191 4.37 -5.85 -16.37
CA TYR A 191 3.65 -6.72 -15.44
C TYR A 191 4.34 -8.08 -15.29
N LEU A 192 4.67 -8.74 -16.39
CA LEU A 192 5.40 -10.00 -16.37
C LEU A 192 6.79 -9.84 -15.72
N GLY A 193 7.47 -8.72 -15.96
CA GLY A 193 8.73 -8.39 -15.32
C GLY A 193 8.63 -8.33 -13.79
N VAL A 194 7.61 -7.67 -13.25
CA VAL A 194 7.35 -7.62 -11.80
C VAL A 194 7.10 -9.03 -11.25
N ILE A 195 6.25 -9.83 -11.93
CA ILE A 195 5.94 -11.20 -11.50
C ILE A 195 7.19 -12.08 -11.48
N VAL A 196 8.03 -12.02 -12.52
CA VAL A 196 9.25 -12.81 -12.63
C VAL A 196 10.24 -12.47 -11.52
N ILE A 197 10.41 -11.17 -11.20
CA ILE A 197 11.34 -10.72 -10.16
C ILE A 197 10.79 -11.04 -8.75
N ALA A 198 9.49 -10.86 -8.52
CA ALA A 198 8.85 -11.23 -7.27
C ALA A 198 8.89 -12.75 -7.03
N GLY A 199 9.04 -13.51 -8.07
CA GLY A 199 9.04 -14.98 -8.08
C GLY A 199 7.64 -15.56 -8.23
N THR A 200 7.53 -16.60 -9.05
CA THR A 200 6.31 -17.42 -9.13
C THR A 200 6.66 -18.86 -8.79
N PRO A 201 5.68 -19.69 -8.42
CA PRO A 201 5.87 -21.12 -8.24
C PRO A 201 6.38 -21.81 -9.52
N PHE A 202 6.21 -21.17 -10.70
CA PHE A 202 6.51 -21.76 -12.01
C PHE A 202 7.85 -21.33 -12.58
N THR A 203 8.37 -20.15 -12.23
CA THR A 203 9.56 -19.58 -12.90
C THR A 203 10.85 -19.75 -12.10
N GLY A 204 10.79 -20.25 -10.87
CA GLY A 204 11.95 -20.16 -9.98
C GLY A 204 12.37 -18.69 -9.78
N ALA A 205 13.30 -18.44 -8.89
CA ALA A 205 13.60 -17.07 -8.52
C ALA A 205 14.67 -16.45 -9.43
N TYR A 206 14.28 -15.52 -10.26
CA TYR A 206 15.21 -14.58 -10.92
C TYR A 206 15.43 -13.30 -10.11
N GLY A 207 14.79 -13.15 -8.96
CA GLY A 207 14.88 -11.99 -8.06
C GLY A 207 14.88 -12.39 -6.60
N LEU A 208 13.80 -13.02 -6.14
CA LEU A 208 13.61 -13.45 -4.76
C LEU A 208 13.53 -14.97 -4.67
N ASP A 209 14.24 -15.55 -3.71
CA ASP A 209 14.31 -17.00 -3.44
C ASP A 209 13.68 -17.29 -2.08
N ASP A 210 12.46 -17.84 -2.10
CA ASP A 210 11.70 -18.15 -0.89
C ASP A 210 12.35 -19.23 -0.03
N THR A 211 13.19 -20.08 -0.62
CA THR A 211 13.88 -21.12 0.15
C THR A 211 14.82 -20.52 1.21
N LYS A 212 15.24 -19.28 0.99
CA LYS A 212 16.09 -18.53 1.91
C LYS A 212 15.30 -17.71 2.95
N VAL A 213 13.98 -17.64 2.83
CA VAL A 213 13.11 -17.03 3.83
C VAL A 213 12.77 -18.11 4.85
N THR A 214 13.45 -18.11 5.98
CA THR A 214 13.29 -19.17 7.00
C THR A 214 11.99 -19.08 7.77
N ASP A 215 11.50 -17.86 8.02
CA ASP A 215 10.27 -17.61 8.77
C ASP A 215 9.02 -18.05 7.99
N PRO A 216 8.20 -18.96 8.56
CA PRO A 216 7.00 -19.48 7.87
C PRO A 216 5.93 -18.41 7.62
N SER A 217 5.79 -17.43 8.52
CA SER A 217 4.80 -16.34 8.40
C SER A 217 5.15 -15.41 7.25
N LEU A 218 6.44 -15.03 7.12
CA LEU A 218 6.93 -14.20 6.02
C LEU A 218 6.83 -14.95 4.68
N ARG A 219 7.16 -16.24 4.64
CA ARG A 219 7.00 -17.07 3.45
C ARG A 219 5.55 -17.15 2.99
N THR A 220 4.63 -17.34 3.94
CA THR A 220 3.19 -17.35 3.68
C THR A 220 2.70 -16.01 3.16
N ALA A 221 3.17 -14.90 3.74
CA ALA A 221 2.84 -13.55 3.27
C ALA A 221 3.31 -13.34 1.83
N LEU A 222 4.57 -13.67 1.50
CA LEU A 222 5.10 -13.56 0.13
C LEU A 222 4.26 -14.37 -0.87
N SER A 223 3.87 -15.59 -0.52
CA SER A 223 3.01 -16.42 -1.37
C SER A 223 1.65 -15.78 -1.62
N ARG A 224 1.01 -15.20 -0.58
CA ARG A 224 -0.27 -14.52 -0.70
C ARG A 224 -0.15 -13.21 -1.49
N MET A 225 0.89 -12.41 -1.25
CA MET A 225 1.19 -11.21 -2.03
C MET A 225 1.31 -11.51 -3.53
N ARG A 226 2.04 -12.57 -3.91
CA ARG A 226 2.18 -13.00 -5.30
C ARG A 226 0.85 -13.41 -5.93
N LYS A 227 0.04 -14.19 -5.21
CA LYS A 227 -1.28 -14.59 -5.69
C LYS A 227 -2.17 -13.36 -5.93
N LEU A 228 -2.10 -12.39 -5.03
CA LEU A 228 -2.88 -11.16 -5.15
C LEU A 228 -2.46 -10.36 -6.38
N ILE A 229 -1.16 -10.13 -6.62
CA ILE A 229 -0.74 -9.40 -7.82
C ILE A 229 -0.97 -10.21 -9.10
N LEU A 230 -0.77 -11.53 -9.08
CA LEU A 230 -0.95 -12.38 -10.25
C LEU A 230 -2.42 -12.43 -10.71
N VAL A 231 -3.37 -12.40 -9.79
CA VAL A 231 -4.79 -12.49 -10.10
C VAL A 231 -5.48 -11.12 -9.99
N GLY A 232 -5.22 -10.41 -8.91
CA GLY A 232 -5.90 -9.14 -8.62
C GLY A 232 -5.56 -8.03 -9.61
N TRP A 233 -4.32 -7.99 -10.10
CA TRP A 233 -3.93 -6.97 -11.08
C TRP A 233 -4.43 -7.24 -12.50
N LEU A 234 -4.89 -8.46 -12.82
CA LEU A 234 -5.46 -8.76 -14.14
C LEU A 234 -6.76 -7.98 -14.44
N ILE A 235 -7.44 -7.49 -13.40
CA ILE A 235 -8.65 -6.70 -13.60
C ILE A 235 -8.39 -5.42 -14.41
N TYR A 236 -7.20 -4.81 -14.28
CA TYR A 236 -6.86 -3.56 -14.97
C TYR A 236 -6.65 -3.76 -16.48
N PRO A 237 -5.81 -4.70 -16.97
CA PRO A 237 -5.72 -4.97 -18.40
C PRO A 237 -7.02 -5.54 -18.98
N VAL A 238 -7.80 -6.30 -18.22
CA VAL A 238 -9.13 -6.76 -18.67
C VAL A 238 -10.07 -5.57 -18.85
N GLY A 239 -10.14 -4.65 -17.89
CA GLY A 239 -10.95 -3.45 -17.99
C GLY A 239 -10.53 -2.55 -19.17
N TYR A 240 -9.22 -2.40 -19.41
CA TYR A 240 -8.70 -1.69 -20.56
C TYR A 240 -9.19 -2.30 -21.89
N VAL A 241 -9.10 -3.63 -22.05
CA VAL A 241 -9.59 -4.34 -23.24
C VAL A 241 -11.10 -4.15 -23.41
N LEU A 242 -11.88 -4.27 -22.34
CA LEU A 242 -13.33 -4.04 -22.37
C LEU A 242 -13.66 -2.60 -22.77
N GLY A 243 -12.94 -1.60 -22.24
CA GLY A 243 -13.07 -0.20 -22.63
C GLY A 243 -12.78 0.01 -24.14
N ALA A 244 -11.70 -0.60 -24.64
CA ALA A 244 -11.34 -0.57 -26.06
C ALA A 244 -12.38 -1.29 -26.96
N MET A 245 -13.14 -2.22 -26.40
CA MET A 245 -14.26 -2.88 -27.10
C MET A 245 -15.59 -2.10 -27.00
N GLY A 246 -15.58 -0.88 -26.46
CA GLY A 246 -16.78 -0.05 -26.32
C GLY A 246 -17.70 -0.44 -25.17
N SER A 247 -17.21 -1.21 -24.19
CA SER A 247 -17.98 -1.55 -22.98
C SER A 247 -18.17 -0.34 -22.07
N GLY A 248 -19.20 -0.40 -21.21
CA GLY A 248 -19.60 0.71 -20.34
C GLY A 248 -18.47 1.25 -19.47
N VAL A 249 -18.25 2.54 -19.60
CA VAL A 249 -17.15 3.26 -18.94
C VAL A 249 -17.36 3.36 -17.44
N GLU A 250 -18.60 3.59 -17.00
CA GLU A 250 -18.95 3.69 -15.59
C GLU A 250 -18.74 2.38 -14.84
N GLU A 251 -19.13 1.26 -15.44
CA GLU A 251 -18.91 -0.07 -14.87
C GLU A 251 -17.42 -0.37 -14.74
N MET A 252 -16.61 0.07 -15.70
CA MET A 252 -15.15 -0.06 -15.63
C MET A 252 -14.57 0.76 -14.47
N VAL A 253 -15.00 2.01 -14.29
CA VAL A 253 -14.54 2.88 -13.20
C VAL A 253 -14.88 2.27 -11.84
N LEU A 254 -16.12 1.81 -11.67
CA LEU A 254 -16.57 1.15 -10.44
C LEU A 254 -15.78 -0.13 -10.16
N ALA A 255 -15.54 -0.95 -11.19
CA ALA A 255 -14.75 -2.16 -11.08
C ALA A 255 -13.29 -1.87 -10.67
N TYR A 256 -12.67 -0.83 -11.23
CA TYR A 256 -11.33 -0.39 -10.84
C TYR A 256 -11.28 0.12 -9.40
N ASN A 257 -12.29 0.85 -8.94
CA ASN A 257 -12.37 1.31 -7.56
C ASN A 257 -12.43 0.13 -6.59
N LEU A 258 -13.29 -0.86 -6.85
CA LEU A 258 -13.38 -2.08 -6.03
C LEU A 258 -12.10 -2.91 -6.09
N ALA A 259 -11.48 -2.99 -7.27
CA ALA A 259 -10.20 -3.67 -7.44
C ALA A 259 -9.09 -3.00 -6.62
N ASP A 260 -9.01 -1.68 -6.60
CA ASP A 260 -8.04 -0.92 -5.82
C ASP A 260 -8.23 -1.18 -4.32
N LEU A 261 -9.47 -1.23 -3.82
CA LEU A 261 -9.74 -1.60 -2.43
C LEU A 261 -9.14 -2.97 -2.09
N VAL A 262 -9.46 -4.00 -2.88
CA VAL A 262 -8.98 -5.36 -2.65
C VAL A 262 -7.47 -5.45 -2.83
N ASN A 263 -6.93 -4.87 -3.90
CA ASN A 263 -5.51 -4.97 -4.22
C ASN A 263 -4.62 -4.17 -3.26
N LYS A 264 -5.04 -2.99 -2.79
CA LYS A 264 -4.23 -2.18 -1.89
C LYS A 264 -4.46 -2.54 -0.42
N VAL A 265 -5.71 -2.51 0.07
CA VAL A 265 -6.00 -2.89 1.47
C VAL A 265 -5.67 -4.35 1.71
N GLY A 266 -6.13 -5.25 0.84
CA GLY A 266 -5.80 -6.68 0.95
C GLY A 266 -4.30 -6.94 0.95
N PHE A 267 -3.54 -6.26 0.08
CA PHE A 267 -2.10 -6.39 0.01
C PHE A 267 -1.41 -5.96 1.31
N VAL A 268 -1.70 -4.75 1.81
CA VAL A 268 -1.02 -4.24 3.01
C VAL A 268 -1.45 -5.00 4.28
N ILE A 269 -2.67 -5.54 4.34
CA ILE A 269 -3.10 -6.44 5.43
C ILE A 269 -2.36 -7.79 5.35
N ILE A 270 -2.11 -8.32 4.16
CA ILE A 270 -1.27 -9.53 4.00
C ILE A 270 0.16 -9.25 4.51
N VAL A 271 0.74 -8.10 4.15
CA VAL A 271 2.06 -7.69 4.65
C VAL A 271 2.03 -7.57 6.18
N TRP A 272 1.09 -6.81 6.73
CA TRP A 272 0.93 -6.64 8.18
C TRP A 272 0.82 -7.98 8.90
N HIS A 273 -0.07 -8.85 8.46
CA HIS A 273 -0.27 -10.17 9.07
C HIS A 273 1.03 -11.00 9.05
N GLY A 274 1.79 -10.96 7.94
CA GLY A 274 3.05 -11.67 7.84
C GLY A 274 4.11 -11.15 8.81
N VAL A 275 4.34 -9.84 8.82
CA VAL A 275 5.40 -9.23 9.65
C VAL A 275 5.03 -9.21 11.14
N ARG A 276 3.74 -9.09 11.49
CA ARG A 276 3.24 -9.14 12.86
C ARG A 276 3.40 -10.54 13.47
N ASN A 277 3.19 -11.58 12.67
CA ASN A 277 3.32 -12.97 13.09
C ASN A 277 4.70 -13.58 12.84
N ALA A 278 5.67 -12.82 12.37
CA ALA A 278 7.04 -13.28 12.25
C ALA A 278 7.63 -13.64 13.62
N GLU A 279 8.52 -14.64 13.65
CA GLU A 279 9.14 -15.12 14.89
C GLU A 279 9.85 -14.00 15.67
N SER A 280 10.54 -13.11 14.95
CA SER A 280 11.21 -11.95 15.55
C SER A 280 10.25 -10.95 16.19
N SER A 281 9.07 -10.74 15.61
CA SER A 281 8.05 -9.84 16.17
C SER A 281 7.33 -10.48 17.36
N ARG A 282 7.12 -11.78 17.33
CA ARG A 282 6.55 -12.53 18.49
C ARG A 282 7.51 -12.58 19.66
N ALA A 283 8.81 -12.77 19.41
CA ALA A 283 9.82 -12.72 20.44
C ALA A 283 9.86 -11.34 21.12
N LEU A 284 9.84 -10.25 20.33
CA LEU A 284 9.77 -8.90 20.85
C LEU A 284 8.53 -8.67 21.75
N ALA A 285 7.36 -9.15 21.33
CA ALA A 285 6.14 -9.01 22.12
C ALA A 285 6.24 -9.77 23.48
N HIS A 286 6.78 -10.98 23.45
CA HIS A 286 7.00 -11.77 24.67
C HIS A 286 7.98 -11.09 25.64
N ASP A 287 9.08 -10.52 25.12
CA ASP A 287 10.06 -9.81 25.93
C ASP A 287 9.46 -8.54 26.57
N MET A 288 8.61 -7.82 25.82
CA MET A 288 7.89 -6.66 26.36
C MET A 288 6.89 -7.06 27.45
N GLU A 289 6.13 -8.13 27.28
CA GLU A 289 5.20 -8.66 28.29
C GLU A 289 5.96 -9.07 29.57
N ALA A 290 7.07 -9.78 29.42
CA ALA A 290 7.91 -10.18 30.56
C ALA A 290 8.47 -8.96 31.31
N GLY A 291 8.90 -7.92 30.59
CA GLY A 291 9.35 -6.67 31.18
C GLY A 291 8.24 -5.94 31.94
N PHE A 292 7.02 -5.87 31.41
CA PHE A 292 5.88 -5.27 32.11
C PHE A 292 5.51 -6.04 33.37
N HIS A 293 5.52 -7.39 33.35
CA HIS A 293 5.26 -8.19 34.54
C HIS A 293 6.34 -7.97 35.63
N THR A 294 7.58 -7.84 35.22
CA THR A 294 8.69 -7.57 36.19
C THR A 294 8.52 -6.20 36.85
N LEU A 295 8.13 -5.16 36.07
CA LEU A 295 7.90 -3.82 36.62
C LEU A 295 6.65 -3.78 37.52
N ALA A 296 5.55 -4.44 37.15
CA ALA A 296 4.35 -4.51 37.98
C ALA A 296 4.61 -5.21 39.32
N HIS A 297 5.41 -6.28 39.31
CA HIS A 297 5.82 -6.96 40.56
C HIS A 297 6.83 -6.16 41.38
N ALA A 298 7.60 -5.27 40.78
CA ALA A 298 8.48 -4.36 41.49
C ALA A 298 7.71 -3.23 42.21
N GLU A 299 6.62 -2.74 41.58
CA GLU A 299 5.73 -1.76 42.22
C GLU A 299 4.93 -2.34 43.39
N ASP A 300 4.58 -3.64 43.37
CA ASP A 300 3.80 -4.31 44.42
C ASP A 300 4.67 -4.63 45.67
N LYS A 301 6.00 -4.62 45.53
CA LYS A 301 6.96 -4.74 46.63
C LYS A 301 7.35 -3.36 47.15
N GLN A 302 6.43 -2.67 47.80
CA GLN A 302 6.52 -1.30 48.27
C GLN A 302 7.48 -1.08 49.46
N ASP A 303 8.33 -2.06 49.86
CA ASP A 303 9.25 -1.96 50.99
C ASP A 303 10.75 -1.92 50.61
N ASP A 304 11.13 -2.14 49.37
CA ASP A 304 12.50 -1.95 48.89
C ASP A 304 12.50 -0.94 47.72
N ALA A 305 13.25 0.16 47.91
CA ALA A 305 13.43 1.15 46.83
C ALA A 305 13.94 0.44 45.55
N PRO A 306 13.35 0.72 44.38
CA PRO A 306 13.80 0.09 43.15
C PRO A 306 15.29 0.38 42.94
N SER A 307 16.06 -0.66 42.58
CA SER A 307 17.49 -0.48 42.29
C SER A 307 17.63 0.53 41.12
N ASP A 308 18.70 1.32 41.16
CA ASP A 308 19.02 2.35 40.15
C ASP A 308 18.98 1.78 38.73
N ASP A 309 19.31 0.49 38.56
CA ASP A 309 19.22 -0.24 37.30
C ASP A 309 17.78 -0.39 36.78
N LEU A 310 16.78 -0.61 37.64
CA LEU A 310 15.37 -0.71 37.24
C LEU A 310 14.80 0.65 36.91
N LEU A 311 15.23 1.72 37.57
CA LEU A 311 14.86 3.10 37.24
C LEU A 311 15.47 3.51 35.90
N ALA A 312 16.73 3.11 35.62
CA ALA A 312 17.39 3.35 34.33
C ALA A 312 16.66 2.63 33.16
N ILE A 313 16.27 1.36 33.34
CA ILE A 313 15.50 0.61 32.35
C ILE A 313 14.13 1.26 32.10
N ALA A 314 13.46 1.71 33.14
CA ALA A 314 12.16 2.41 32.99
C ALA A 314 12.32 3.78 32.29
N ALA A 315 13.40 4.52 32.56
CA ALA A 315 13.70 5.78 31.85
C ALA A 315 14.03 5.55 30.38
N MET A 316 14.82 4.52 30.05
CA MET A 316 15.12 4.14 28.66
C MET A 316 13.86 3.73 27.88
N SER A 317 12.91 3.03 28.51
CA SER A 317 11.66 2.64 27.90
C SER A 317 10.74 3.82 27.58
N ARG A 318 10.88 4.93 28.31
CA ARG A 318 10.16 6.20 28.08
C ARG A 318 10.89 7.16 27.13
N GLY A 319 12.11 6.80 26.68
CA GLY A 319 12.94 7.65 25.81
C GLY A 319 13.60 8.81 26.54
N GLU A 320 13.75 8.72 27.86
CA GLU A 320 14.48 9.68 28.69
C GLU A 320 15.96 9.32 28.71
N THR A 321 16.84 10.30 28.59
CA THR A 321 18.28 10.12 28.74
C THR A 321 18.61 9.98 30.25
N VAL A 322 19.26 8.90 30.62
CA VAL A 322 19.80 8.72 32.00
C VAL A 322 21.14 9.46 32.04
N GLU A 323 21.24 10.54 32.82
CA GLU A 323 22.52 11.17 33.15
C GLU A 323 23.32 10.22 34.05
N GLU A 324 24.53 9.86 33.64
CA GLU A 324 25.47 9.15 34.51
C GLU A 324 25.84 10.09 35.68
N PRO A 325 25.92 9.59 36.91
CA PRO A 325 26.41 10.39 38.04
C PRO A 325 27.85 10.81 37.76
N GLU A 326 28.13 12.12 37.82
CA GLU A 326 29.51 12.65 37.82
C GLU A 326 30.26 12.04 39.03
N ASP A 327 31.26 11.24 38.73
CA ASP A 327 32.24 10.81 39.74
C ASP A 327 33.04 12.04 40.22
N ASP A 328 32.65 12.60 41.35
CA ASP A 328 33.49 13.56 42.09
C ASP A 328 34.74 12.84 42.59
N LEU A 329 35.88 13.07 41.92
CA LEU A 329 37.24 12.84 42.42
C LEU A 329 37.86 14.11 42.98
#